data_c2b24d268093fc4aecfe1f850ba15978
#
_entry.id   c2b24d268093fc4aecfe1f850ba15978
#
_cell.length_a   1.000
_cell.length_b   1.000
_cell.length_c   1.000
_cell.angle_alpha   90.00
_cell.angle_beta   90.00
_cell.angle_gamma   90.00
#
_symmetry.space_group_name_H-M   'P 1'
#
loop_
_entity.id
_entity.type
_entity.pdbx_description
1 polymer ?
#
loop_
_entity_poly.entity_id
_entity_poly.type
_entity_poly.pdbx_seq_one_letter_code
_entity_poly.pdbx_strand_id
1 'polypeptide(L)'
;SMREVAQTGADLGVYVWLEVHGVESCRVDRMRKMIDIADHANALLTFNCNDGETDDSGSCRGAYEMLKHKIGCVHLHELWLTDNYPYQELLQYLKDDGYSGWVSYEGPGSSDAVLVMKCYRRLWDLMLAGD
;
A
#
# COMPACT_ATOMS: atom_id res chain seq x y z
N SER A 1 -1.43 7.30 -22.05
CA SER A 1 -1.69 7.92 -20.73
C SER A 1 -2.17 6.87 -19.75
N MET A 2 -2.12 7.15 -18.45
CA MET A 2 -2.67 6.28 -17.40
C MET A 2 -4.15 5.95 -17.64
N ARG A 3 -4.95 6.92 -18.07
CA ARG A 3 -6.36 6.71 -18.43
C ARG A 3 -6.53 5.65 -19.54
N GLU A 4 -5.75 5.73 -20.60
CA GLU A 4 -5.83 4.75 -21.72
C GLU A 4 -5.47 3.35 -21.27
N VAL A 5 -4.42 3.21 -20.46
CA VAL A 5 -4.02 1.92 -19.89
C VAL A 5 -5.11 1.38 -18.97
N ALA A 6 -5.69 2.24 -18.12
CA ALA A 6 -6.79 1.86 -17.23
C ALA A 6 -8.05 1.47 -17.99
N GLN A 7 -8.35 2.14 -19.12
CA GLN A 7 -9.46 1.75 -20.00
C GLN A 7 -9.21 0.37 -20.64
N THR A 8 -8.00 0.14 -21.17
CA THR A 8 -7.63 -1.19 -21.69
C THR A 8 -7.74 -2.26 -20.62
N GLY A 9 -7.30 -1.95 -19.38
CA GLY A 9 -7.47 -2.85 -18.24
C GLY A 9 -8.95 -3.15 -17.96
N ALA A 10 -9.81 -2.12 -17.98
CA ALA A 10 -11.25 -2.29 -17.78
C ALA A 10 -11.89 -3.22 -18.82
N ASP A 11 -11.52 -3.05 -20.09
CA ASP A 11 -12.02 -3.88 -21.19
C ASP A 11 -11.60 -5.36 -21.04
N LEU A 12 -10.53 -5.63 -20.31
CA LEU A 12 -10.00 -6.96 -20.02
C LEU A 12 -10.37 -7.48 -18.61
N GLY A 13 -11.12 -6.71 -17.82
CA GLY A 13 -11.44 -7.07 -16.43
C GLY A 13 -10.25 -6.98 -15.46
N VAL A 14 -9.27 -6.11 -15.75
CA VAL A 14 -8.04 -5.94 -14.98
C VAL A 14 -7.96 -4.52 -14.42
N TYR A 15 -7.57 -4.39 -13.15
CA TYR A 15 -7.21 -3.11 -12.56
C TYR A 15 -5.75 -2.76 -12.85
N VAL A 16 -5.47 -1.48 -12.98
CA VAL A 16 -4.10 -0.96 -13.14
C VAL A 16 -3.72 -0.22 -11.88
N TRP A 17 -2.67 -0.68 -11.22
CA TRP A 17 -2.17 -0.09 -9.99
C TRP A 17 -0.87 0.66 -10.25
N LEU A 18 -0.85 1.94 -9.96
CA LEU A 18 0.33 2.78 -10.01
C LEU A 18 1.05 2.67 -8.67
N GLU A 19 2.25 2.15 -8.69
CA GLU A 19 3.02 1.94 -7.47
C GLU A 19 3.64 3.24 -6.95
N VAL A 20 3.45 3.52 -5.66
CA VAL A 20 4.10 4.61 -4.94
C VAL A 20 5.52 4.17 -4.59
N HIS A 21 6.46 4.33 -5.53
CA HIS A 21 7.83 3.81 -5.42
C HIS A 21 8.85 4.73 -6.07
N GLY A 22 10.10 4.70 -5.57
CA GLY A 22 11.21 5.49 -6.12
C GLY A 22 11.19 6.97 -5.71
N VAL A 23 12.18 7.72 -6.16
CA VAL A 23 12.49 9.08 -5.66
C VAL A 23 11.35 10.08 -5.88
N GLU A 24 10.69 10.03 -7.04
CA GLU A 24 9.67 11.03 -7.40
C GLU A 24 8.25 10.52 -7.20
N SER A 25 8.01 9.27 -7.47
CA SER A 25 6.69 8.66 -7.34
C SER A 25 6.35 8.23 -5.89
N CYS A 26 7.31 8.24 -4.96
CA CYS A 26 7.00 8.13 -3.54
C CYS A 26 6.39 9.41 -2.95
N ARG A 27 6.35 10.50 -3.70
CA ARG A 27 5.67 11.73 -3.30
C ARG A 27 4.16 11.59 -3.43
N VAL A 28 3.50 11.46 -2.30
CA VAL A 28 2.06 11.19 -2.17
C VAL A 28 1.20 12.22 -2.91
N ASP A 29 1.55 13.51 -2.82
CA ASP A 29 0.85 14.60 -3.52
C ASP A 29 0.90 14.47 -5.04
N ARG A 30 2.01 13.97 -5.59
CA ARG A 30 2.16 13.71 -7.03
C ARG A 30 1.34 12.50 -7.47
N MET A 31 1.40 11.43 -6.70
CA MET A 31 0.64 10.22 -6.96
C MET A 31 -0.86 10.50 -6.96
N ARG A 32 -1.33 11.30 -5.99
CA ARG A 32 -2.71 11.74 -5.94
C ARG A 32 -3.09 12.50 -7.22
N LYS A 33 -2.27 13.47 -7.65
CA LYS A 33 -2.52 14.22 -8.89
C LYS A 33 -2.54 13.33 -10.12
N MET A 34 -1.65 12.35 -10.21
CA MET A 34 -1.60 11.43 -11.35
C MET A 34 -2.89 10.61 -11.46
N ILE A 35 -3.40 10.11 -10.36
CA ILE A 35 -4.67 9.38 -10.30
C ILE A 35 -5.86 10.27 -10.58
N ASP A 36 -5.88 11.50 -10.07
CA ASP A 36 -6.95 12.47 -10.35
C ASP A 36 -6.97 12.85 -11.85
N ILE A 37 -5.80 13.01 -12.49
CA ILE A 37 -5.70 13.27 -13.95
C ILE A 37 -6.13 12.02 -14.75
N ALA A 38 -5.79 10.83 -14.29
CA ALA A 38 -6.25 9.60 -14.93
C ALA A 38 -7.78 9.50 -14.90
N ASP A 39 -8.41 9.91 -13.81
CA ASP A 39 -9.87 10.00 -13.62
C ASP A 39 -10.57 8.75 -14.20
N HIS A 40 -10.18 7.57 -13.75
CA HIS A 40 -10.69 6.29 -14.22
C HIS A 40 -10.89 5.32 -13.07
N ALA A 41 -11.98 4.55 -13.09
CA ALA A 41 -12.31 3.61 -12.01
C ALA A 41 -11.26 2.49 -11.85
N ASN A 42 -10.67 2.02 -12.95
CA ASN A 42 -9.64 0.98 -12.96
C ASN A 42 -8.22 1.52 -12.73
N ALA A 43 -8.03 2.84 -12.59
CA ALA A 43 -6.76 3.44 -12.19
C ALA A 43 -6.73 3.54 -10.66
N LEU A 44 -5.92 2.71 -10.05
CA LEU A 44 -5.74 2.63 -8.59
C LEU A 44 -4.25 2.82 -8.24
N LEU A 45 -3.94 2.69 -6.97
CA LEU A 45 -2.59 2.82 -6.42
C LEU A 45 -2.18 1.55 -5.68
N THR A 46 -0.88 1.27 -5.67
CA THR A 46 -0.25 0.45 -4.64
C THR A 46 0.34 1.36 -3.59
N PHE A 47 -0.14 1.25 -2.36
CA PHE A 47 0.43 1.94 -1.19
C PHE A 47 1.63 1.11 -0.71
N ASN A 48 2.83 1.69 -0.69
CA ASN A 48 4.06 0.88 -0.68
C ASN A 48 4.90 0.97 0.61
N CYS A 49 4.37 1.60 1.66
CA CYS A 49 5.05 1.71 2.96
C CYS A 49 6.46 2.31 2.88
N ASN A 50 6.62 3.36 2.08
CA ASN A 50 7.88 4.07 1.90
C ASN A 50 8.02 5.25 2.87
N ASP A 51 9.26 5.72 3.09
CA ASP A 51 9.54 6.91 3.91
C ASP A 51 8.78 8.15 3.46
N GLY A 52 8.54 8.31 2.15
CA GLY A 52 7.75 9.43 1.59
C GLY A 52 6.28 9.44 1.95
N GLU A 53 5.77 8.40 2.58
CA GLU A 53 4.39 8.26 3.06
C GLU A 53 4.25 8.58 4.55
N THR A 54 5.34 8.88 5.24
CA THR A 54 5.34 9.30 6.65
C THR A 54 5.62 10.80 6.77
N ASP A 55 5.09 11.42 7.82
CA ASP A 55 5.39 12.79 8.19
C ASP A 55 6.56 12.87 9.19
N ASP A 56 6.94 14.08 9.60
CA ASP A 56 8.05 14.33 10.54
C ASP A 56 7.84 13.67 11.93
N SER A 57 6.61 13.28 12.27
CA SER A 57 6.29 12.51 13.49
C SER A 57 6.40 11.01 13.29
N GLY A 58 6.65 10.54 12.07
CA GLY A 58 6.67 9.13 11.69
C GLY A 58 5.29 8.53 11.43
N SER A 59 4.21 9.33 11.38
CA SER A 59 2.85 8.85 11.10
C SER A 59 2.59 8.77 9.59
N CYS A 60 1.91 7.70 9.14
CA CYS A 60 1.46 7.56 7.76
C CYS A 60 0.04 8.11 7.51
N ARG A 61 -0.58 8.71 8.53
CA ARG A 61 -1.98 9.15 8.47
C ARG A 61 -2.28 10.08 7.31
N GLY A 62 -1.42 11.09 7.10
CA GLY A 62 -1.63 12.09 6.04
C GLY A 62 -1.64 11.47 4.65
N ALA A 63 -0.70 10.58 4.38
CA ALA A 63 -0.61 9.84 3.12
C ALA A 63 -1.81 8.90 2.94
N TYR A 64 -2.13 8.13 3.97
CA TYR A 64 -3.27 7.22 3.94
C TYR A 64 -4.58 7.95 3.64
N GLU A 65 -4.91 9.00 4.38
CA GLU A 65 -6.14 9.79 4.18
C GLU A 65 -6.22 10.40 2.77
N MET A 66 -5.08 10.82 2.22
CA MET A 66 -5.02 11.36 0.87
C MET A 66 -5.30 10.31 -0.21
N LEU A 67 -4.90 9.06 -0.01
CA LEU A 67 -4.91 8.02 -1.03
C LEU A 67 -5.95 6.91 -0.82
N LYS A 68 -6.52 6.74 0.38
CA LYS A 68 -7.31 5.58 0.79
C LYS A 68 -8.41 5.15 -0.18
N HIS A 69 -9.07 6.10 -0.86
CA HIS A 69 -10.13 5.79 -1.81
C HIS A 69 -9.64 5.24 -3.16
N LYS A 70 -8.33 5.19 -3.35
CA LYS A 70 -7.68 4.71 -4.58
C LYS A 70 -6.67 3.59 -4.33
N ILE A 71 -6.54 3.13 -3.09
CA ILE A 71 -5.65 2.01 -2.77
C ILE A 71 -6.28 0.70 -3.26
N GLY A 72 -5.66 0.07 -4.25
CA GLY A 72 -6.03 -1.25 -4.75
C GLY A 72 -5.18 -2.37 -4.16
N CYS A 73 -3.94 -2.04 -3.79
CA CYS A 73 -3.01 -2.95 -3.14
C CYS A 73 -2.20 -2.20 -2.09
N VAL A 74 -1.77 -2.91 -1.06
CA VAL A 74 -0.78 -2.43 -0.09
C VAL A 74 0.40 -3.40 -0.15
N HIS A 75 1.61 -2.88 -0.32
CA HIS A 75 2.84 -3.61 -0.12
C HIS A 75 3.33 -3.38 1.31
N LEU A 76 3.50 -4.45 2.05
CA LEU A 76 4.11 -4.43 3.38
C LEU A 76 5.48 -5.09 3.31
N HIS A 77 6.45 -4.45 3.92
CA HIS A 77 7.81 -4.98 4.01
C HIS A 77 7.97 -5.87 5.25
N GLU A 78 9.12 -5.81 5.91
CA GLU A 78 9.40 -6.62 7.08
C GLU A 78 8.68 -6.08 8.32
N LEU A 79 7.52 -6.63 8.66
CA LEU A 79 6.71 -6.22 9.83
C LEU A 79 7.46 -6.28 11.17
N TRP A 80 8.57 -7.03 11.24
CA TRP A 80 9.43 -7.10 12.43
C TRP A 80 10.39 -5.91 12.57
N LEU A 81 10.50 -5.04 11.55
CA LEU A 81 11.28 -3.82 11.57
C LEU A 81 10.38 -2.61 11.86
N THR A 82 9.80 -2.59 13.05
CA THR A 82 8.79 -1.59 13.45
C THR A 82 9.30 -0.15 13.47
N ASP A 83 10.61 0.04 13.56
CA ASP A 83 11.23 1.37 13.55
C ASP A 83 11.30 1.97 12.13
N ASN A 84 11.11 1.15 11.09
CA ASN A 84 11.23 1.60 9.72
C ASN A 84 9.93 2.21 9.18
N TYR A 85 8.78 1.74 9.65
CA TYR A 85 7.49 2.21 9.19
C TYR A 85 6.39 1.92 10.23
N PRO A 86 5.36 2.79 10.39
CA PRO A 86 4.29 2.62 11.37
C PRO A 86 3.24 1.58 10.92
N TYR A 87 3.65 0.32 10.73
CA TYR A 87 2.78 -0.75 10.22
C TYR A 87 1.52 -0.95 11.05
N GLN A 88 1.63 -0.89 12.38
CA GLN A 88 0.48 -1.07 13.26
C GLN A 88 -0.55 0.03 13.06
N GLU A 89 -0.11 1.27 12.88
CA GLU A 89 -0.97 2.41 12.57
C GLU A 89 -1.70 2.21 11.24
N LEU A 90 -0.95 1.84 10.17
CA LEU A 90 -1.54 1.58 8.85
C LEU A 90 -2.56 0.44 8.89
N LEU A 91 -2.21 -0.68 9.53
CA LEU A 91 -3.10 -1.83 9.65
C LEU A 91 -4.39 -1.49 10.40
N GLN A 92 -4.31 -0.61 11.41
CA GLN A 92 -5.49 -0.13 12.10
C GLN A 92 -6.39 0.72 11.18
N TYR A 93 -5.82 1.61 10.37
CA TYR A 93 -6.60 2.40 9.40
C TYR A 93 -7.28 1.52 8.36
N LEU A 94 -6.56 0.54 7.81
CA LEU A 94 -7.13 -0.42 6.86
C LEU A 94 -8.30 -1.20 7.46
N LYS A 95 -8.17 -1.61 8.72
CA LYS A 95 -9.22 -2.32 9.47
C LYS A 95 -10.43 -1.41 9.72
N ASP A 96 -10.21 -0.20 10.21
CA ASP A 96 -11.27 0.74 10.58
C ASP A 96 -12.09 1.18 9.36
N ASP A 97 -11.42 1.36 8.21
CA ASP A 97 -12.07 1.70 6.94
C ASP A 97 -12.64 0.48 6.19
N GLY A 98 -12.52 -0.73 6.73
CA GLY A 98 -13.04 -1.97 6.12
C GLY A 98 -12.36 -2.29 4.79
N TYR A 99 -11.06 -2.01 4.67
CA TYR A 99 -10.31 -2.29 3.46
C TYR A 99 -10.37 -3.76 3.08
N SER A 100 -10.78 -4.04 1.84
CA SER A 100 -10.94 -5.40 1.29
C SER A 100 -10.07 -5.67 0.07
N GLY A 101 -9.10 -4.79 -0.21
CA GLY A 101 -8.13 -4.94 -1.30
C GLY A 101 -7.03 -5.95 -0.98
N TRP A 102 -6.04 -5.99 -1.85
CA TRP A 102 -4.89 -6.88 -1.68
C TRP A 102 -3.85 -6.29 -0.73
N VAL A 103 -3.27 -7.17 0.07
CA VAL A 103 -2.08 -6.85 0.88
C VAL A 103 -1.02 -7.89 0.57
N SER A 104 0.12 -7.45 0.06
CA SER A 104 1.22 -8.30 -0.38
C SER A 104 2.46 -8.05 0.45
N TYR A 105 3.19 -9.12 0.77
CA TYR A 105 4.53 -8.99 1.31
C TYR A 105 5.52 -8.66 0.21
N GLU A 106 6.28 -7.60 0.39
CA GLU A 106 7.42 -7.21 -0.43
C GLU A 106 8.68 -7.15 0.44
N GLY A 107 9.53 -8.12 0.30
CA GLY A 107 10.75 -8.22 1.10
C GLY A 107 11.75 -9.20 0.51
N PRO A 108 12.90 -9.37 1.18
CA PRO A 108 13.95 -10.24 0.70
C PRO A 108 13.49 -11.70 0.57
N GLY A 109 13.99 -12.37 -0.44
CA GLY A 109 13.76 -13.80 -0.62
C GLY A 109 14.33 -14.62 0.53
N SER A 110 13.76 -15.80 0.76
CA SER A 110 14.22 -16.74 1.79
C SER A 110 14.33 -18.15 1.22
N SER A 111 15.29 -18.94 1.72
CA SER A 111 15.39 -20.37 1.44
C SER A 111 14.24 -21.17 2.07
N ASP A 112 13.55 -20.62 3.07
CA ASP A 112 12.32 -21.16 3.65
C ASP A 112 11.19 -20.13 3.63
N ALA A 113 10.68 -19.87 2.42
CA ALA A 113 9.59 -18.92 2.22
C ALA A 113 8.31 -19.29 2.98
N VAL A 114 8.06 -20.59 3.16
CA VAL A 114 6.87 -21.07 3.88
C VAL A 114 6.95 -20.69 5.36
N LEU A 115 8.12 -20.84 5.99
CA LEU A 115 8.31 -20.43 7.38
C LEU A 115 8.18 -18.92 7.52
N VAL A 116 8.81 -18.15 6.63
CA VAL A 116 8.73 -16.69 6.64
C VAL A 116 7.26 -16.24 6.55
N MET A 117 6.48 -16.79 5.62
CA MET A 117 5.07 -16.41 5.47
C MET A 117 4.20 -16.82 6.67
N LYS A 118 4.51 -17.94 7.34
CA LYS A 118 3.83 -18.31 8.60
C LYS A 118 4.12 -17.32 9.72
N CYS A 119 5.39 -16.92 9.88
CA CYS A 119 5.80 -15.91 10.86
C CYS A 119 5.16 -14.55 10.54
N TYR A 120 5.18 -14.16 9.27
CA TYR A 120 4.59 -12.93 8.78
C TYR A 120 3.09 -12.86 9.10
N ARG A 121 2.36 -13.93 8.79
CA ARG A 121 0.93 -14.03 9.11
C ARG A 121 0.68 -13.93 10.61
N ARG A 122 1.53 -14.54 11.44
CA ARG A 122 1.38 -14.45 12.90
C ARG A 122 1.60 -13.03 13.42
N LEU A 123 2.62 -12.32 12.89
CA LEU A 123 2.84 -10.90 13.22
C LEU A 123 1.66 -10.03 12.82
N TRP A 124 1.16 -10.22 11.60
CA TRP A 124 -0.05 -9.56 11.12
C TRP A 124 -1.23 -9.73 12.08
N ASP A 125 -1.52 -10.98 12.47
CA ASP A 125 -2.63 -11.28 13.37
C ASP A 125 -2.45 -10.61 14.75
N LEU A 126 -1.22 -10.56 15.26
CA LEU A 126 -0.89 -9.89 16.53
C LEU A 126 -1.08 -8.37 16.43
N MET A 127 -0.57 -7.74 15.36
CA MET A 127 -0.73 -6.29 15.15
C MET A 127 -2.19 -5.88 15.03
N LEU A 128 -3.03 -6.69 14.39
CA LEU A 128 -4.48 -6.43 14.27
C LEU A 128 -5.27 -6.73 15.53
N ALA A 129 -4.78 -7.58 16.43
CA ALA A 129 -5.45 -7.87 17.69
C ALA A 129 -5.39 -6.67 18.65
N GLY A 130 -4.36 -5.82 18.52
CA GLY A 130 -4.05 -4.78 19.50
C GLY A 130 -3.60 -5.37 20.84
N ASP A 131 -2.91 -4.58 21.64
CA ASP A 131 -2.66 -4.92 23.06
C ASP A 131 -3.91 -4.70 23.91
#